data_13643c5eadcd75114758152e33545136
#
_entry.id   13643c5eadcd75114758152e33545136
#
_cell.length_a   1.000
_cell.length_b   1.000
_cell.length_c   1.000
_cell.angle_alpha   90.00
_cell.angle_beta   90.00
_cell.angle_gamma   90.00
#
_symmetry.space_group_name_H-M   'P 1'
#
loop_
_entity.id
_entity.type
_entity.pdbx_description
1 polymer ?
#
loop_
_entity_poly.entity_id
_entity_poly.type
_entity_poly.pdbx_seq_one_letter_code
_entity_poly.pdbx_strand_id
1 'polypeptide(L)'
;PFANTLLIRVGRGYLRAGDTLTVRLGDRRQGSPGFRLQTNVEANVELKTSIDAFATYEFCELPAQPAFDLVPGPAASWKAILPSLALVGEPFRLAVVAEDKWGNPTADANQSFELESSHSVRGLPAQLVIKNGDGPHVIEQLVADAEGDLEIRLTANGKEFARANPLRVVEQARLRRYWGDLHGQSGETIGMGTADAYFRYARDAAFIDMVGHQGNDFQITDVLEGTQPADGRIRRSRPLCLPPGVRMVGQHRHGARDCRGGDGLQ
;
A
#
# COMPACT_ATOMS: atom_id res chain seq x y z
N PRO A 1 -25.70 12.30 -8.62
CA PRO A 1 -25.55 13.64 -8.08
C PRO A 1 -24.08 13.89 -7.79
N PHE A 2 -23.51 14.82 -8.55
CA PHE A 2 -22.10 15.19 -8.45
C PHE A 2 -21.92 16.15 -7.28
N ALA A 3 -21.78 15.61 -6.07
CA ALA A 3 -21.73 16.41 -4.83
C ALA A 3 -20.54 17.38 -4.75
N ASN A 4 -19.52 17.20 -5.60
CA ASN A 4 -18.28 17.99 -5.60
C ASN A 4 -17.95 18.56 -7.00
N THR A 5 -18.97 18.99 -7.75
CA THR A 5 -18.79 19.58 -9.08
C THR A 5 -18.77 21.09 -8.99
N LEU A 6 -17.76 21.74 -9.57
CA LEU A 6 -17.72 23.18 -9.78
C LEU A 6 -18.24 23.49 -11.18
N LEU A 7 -19.40 24.16 -11.27
CA LEU A 7 -19.93 24.65 -12.53
C LEU A 7 -19.55 26.14 -12.71
N ILE A 8 -18.85 26.43 -13.79
CA ILE A 8 -18.46 27.78 -14.15
C ILE A 8 -19.22 28.19 -15.43
N ARG A 9 -19.98 29.27 -15.37
CA ARG A 9 -20.77 29.79 -16.50
C ARG A 9 -20.24 31.14 -16.94
N VAL A 10 -19.91 31.25 -18.21
CA VAL A 10 -19.63 32.56 -18.85
C VAL A 10 -20.96 33.23 -19.16
N GLY A 11 -21.36 34.20 -18.31
CA GLY A 11 -22.70 34.85 -18.43
C GLY A 11 -22.76 35.97 -19.45
N ARG A 12 -21.65 36.55 -19.86
CA ARG A 12 -21.54 37.60 -20.88
C ARG A 12 -20.24 37.49 -21.65
N GLY A 13 -20.29 37.70 -22.95
CA GLY A 13 -19.14 37.55 -23.83
C GLY A 13 -18.84 36.07 -24.16
N TYR A 14 -17.64 35.81 -24.61
CA TYR A 14 -17.13 34.51 -25.01
C TYR A 14 -15.64 34.42 -24.82
N LEU A 15 -15.13 33.22 -24.67
CA LEU A 15 -13.68 32.95 -24.59
C LEU A 15 -13.14 32.75 -26.03
N ARG A 16 -11.95 33.30 -26.30
CA ARG A 16 -11.21 33.15 -27.54
C ARG A 16 -10.03 32.20 -27.39
N ALA A 17 -9.51 31.76 -28.52
CA ALA A 17 -8.24 31.04 -28.50
C ALA A 17 -7.14 31.88 -27.81
N GLY A 18 -6.49 31.31 -26.81
CA GLY A 18 -5.50 32.00 -25.97
C GLY A 18 -6.03 32.59 -24.66
N ASP A 19 -7.36 32.73 -24.51
CA ASP A 19 -7.94 33.12 -23.21
C ASP A 19 -7.76 31.97 -22.18
N THR A 20 -7.59 32.35 -20.94
CA THR A 20 -7.39 31.37 -19.84
C THR A 20 -8.42 31.56 -18.74
N LEU A 21 -8.92 30.46 -18.21
CA LEU A 21 -9.72 30.41 -17.01
C LEU A 21 -8.88 29.79 -15.90
N THR A 22 -8.66 30.54 -14.82
CA THR A 22 -7.88 30.04 -13.68
C THR A 22 -8.79 29.73 -12.49
N VAL A 23 -8.78 28.47 -12.07
CA VAL A 23 -9.45 28.01 -10.85
C VAL A 23 -8.39 27.82 -9.75
N ARG A 24 -8.55 28.48 -8.61
CA ARG A 24 -7.69 28.33 -7.45
C ARG A 24 -8.42 27.55 -6.37
N LEU A 25 -8.03 26.31 -6.16
CA LEU A 25 -8.54 25.51 -5.07
C LEU A 25 -7.89 25.96 -3.74
N GLY A 26 -8.69 26.04 -2.67
CA GLY A 26 -8.19 26.39 -1.36
C GLY A 26 -7.96 27.89 -1.09
N ASP A 27 -8.30 28.77 -2.01
CA ASP A 27 -8.17 30.24 -1.79
C ASP A 27 -9.16 30.74 -0.73
N ARG A 28 -8.65 31.27 0.39
CA ARG A 28 -9.45 31.76 1.52
C ARG A 28 -9.64 33.28 1.55
N ARG A 29 -9.07 34.03 0.62
CA ARG A 29 -9.05 35.49 0.64
C ARG A 29 -10.43 36.15 0.61
N GLN A 30 -11.46 35.44 0.13
CA GLN A 30 -12.84 35.92 0.06
C GLN A 30 -13.80 35.16 0.99
N GLY A 31 -13.31 34.65 2.13
CA GLY A 31 -14.14 33.98 3.13
C GLY A 31 -14.48 32.51 2.81
N SER A 32 -13.89 31.92 1.78
CA SER A 32 -14.02 30.49 1.53
C SER A 32 -13.41 29.68 2.66
N PRO A 33 -14.00 28.55 3.09
CA PRO A 33 -13.41 27.66 4.08
C PRO A 33 -12.11 27.00 3.58
N GLY A 34 -11.81 27.12 2.29
CA GLY A 34 -10.71 26.48 1.62
C GLY A 34 -11.13 25.16 0.94
N PHE A 35 -10.13 24.39 0.54
CA PHE A 35 -10.32 23.07 -0.04
C PHE A 35 -9.58 22.04 0.80
N ARG A 36 -10.22 20.94 1.12
CA ARG A 36 -9.62 19.84 1.87
C ARG A 36 -9.43 18.66 0.93
N LEU A 37 -8.18 18.25 0.78
CA LEU A 37 -7.82 17.03 0.09
C LEU A 37 -8.13 15.80 0.95
N GLN A 38 -8.25 14.65 0.33
CA GLN A 38 -8.30 13.38 1.01
C GLN A 38 -7.02 13.14 1.84
N THR A 39 -7.08 12.21 2.77
CA THR A 39 -5.94 11.88 3.66
C THR A 39 -5.04 10.79 3.12
N ASN A 40 -5.54 10.00 2.16
CA ASN A 40 -4.79 8.91 1.55
C ASN A 40 -3.92 9.43 0.41
N VAL A 41 -2.72 8.88 0.28
CA VAL A 41 -1.83 9.13 -0.86
C VAL A 41 -2.44 8.57 -2.13
N GLU A 42 -2.26 9.28 -3.22
CA GLU A 42 -2.72 8.86 -4.54
C GLU A 42 -1.89 9.55 -5.61
N ALA A 43 -1.35 8.78 -6.54
CA ALA A 43 -0.69 9.34 -7.72
C ALA A 43 -1.72 9.67 -8.80
N ASN A 44 -1.44 10.74 -9.54
CA ASN A 44 -2.24 11.15 -10.70
C ASN A 44 -3.73 11.37 -10.38
N VAL A 45 -4.03 12.12 -9.31
CA VAL A 45 -5.41 12.54 -9.00
C VAL A 45 -5.89 13.49 -10.08
N GLU A 46 -6.80 13.03 -10.92
CA GLU A 46 -7.34 13.83 -12.03
C GLU A 46 -8.52 14.69 -11.60
N LEU A 47 -8.47 15.96 -11.98
CA LEU A 47 -9.62 16.86 -11.89
C LEU A 47 -10.42 16.79 -13.20
N LYS A 48 -11.38 15.86 -13.26
CA LYS A 48 -12.21 15.68 -14.45
C LYS A 48 -12.86 16.99 -14.86
N THR A 49 -12.44 17.50 -16.00
CA THR A 49 -12.87 18.79 -16.55
C THR A 49 -13.54 18.58 -17.89
N SER A 50 -14.75 19.11 -18.03
CA SER A 50 -15.51 19.07 -19.27
C SER A 50 -15.97 20.47 -19.63
N ILE A 51 -16.11 20.73 -20.92
CA ILE A 51 -16.52 22.02 -21.48
C ILE A 51 -17.73 21.82 -22.35
N ASP A 52 -18.76 22.66 -22.13
CA ASP A 52 -19.82 22.92 -23.08
C ASP A 52 -19.52 24.28 -23.76
N ALA A 53 -18.95 24.23 -24.95
CA ALA A 53 -18.49 25.43 -25.68
C ALA A 53 -19.62 26.24 -26.28
N PHE A 54 -20.79 25.63 -26.49
CA PHE A 54 -21.90 26.23 -27.28
C PHE A 54 -23.21 26.35 -26.51
N ALA A 55 -23.19 26.11 -25.19
CA ALA A 55 -24.38 26.09 -24.35
C ALA A 55 -25.50 25.13 -24.84
N THR A 56 -25.08 23.98 -25.32
CA THR A 56 -25.94 22.90 -25.81
C THR A 56 -26.30 21.87 -24.75
N TYR A 57 -25.67 21.96 -23.56
CA TYR A 57 -25.69 20.96 -22.49
C TYR A 57 -24.98 19.65 -22.88
N GLU A 58 -24.21 19.66 -23.96
CA GLU A 58 -23.32 18.58 -24.35
C GLU A 58 -21.88 18.91 -23.86
N PHE A 59 -21.41 18.20 -22.83
CA PHE A 59 -20.13 18.44 -22.24
C PHE A 59 -19.08 17.49 -22.85
N CYS A 60 -18.02 18.07 -23.41
CA CYS A 60 -16.89 17.35 -23.95
C CYS A 60 -15.73 17.39 -22.90
N GLU A 61 -15.15 16.24 -22.60
CA GLU A 61 -13.98 16.17 -21.74
C GLU A 61 -12.76 16.79 -22.40
N LEU A 62 -11.89 17.41 -21.60
CA LEU A 62 -10.61 17.89 -22.10
C LEU A 62 -9.73 16.71 -22.54
N PRO A 63 -8.97 16.85 -23.63
CA PRO A 63 -8.03 15.82 -24.09
C PRO A 63 -6.95 15.47 -23.07
N ALA A 64 -6.59 16.42 -22.21
CA ALA A 64 -5.68 16.22 -21.07
C ALA A 64 -6.33 16.82 -19.82
N GLN A 65 -6.49 16.01 -18.81
CA GLN A 65 -7.07 16.41 -17.54
C GLN A 65 -5.98 17.02 -16.63
N PRO A 66 -6.29 18.12 -15.89
CA PRO A 66 -5.42 18.57 -14.84
C PRO A 66 -5.24 17.47 -13.77
N ALA A 67 -3.99 17.16 -13.43
CA ALA A 67 -3.70 16.13 -12.44
C ALA A 67 -2.60 16.58 -11.49
N PHE A 68 -2.57 15.97 -10.31
CA PHE A 68 -1.54 16.17 -9.29
C PHE A 68 -1.40 14.93 -8.41
N ASP A 69 -0.25 14.82 -7.74
CA ASP A 69 0.01 13.73 -6.81
C ASP A 69 -0.30 14.16 -5.38
N LEU A 70 -0.96 13.28 -4.62
CA LEU A 70 -1.05 13.36 -3.16
C LEU A 70 0.08 12.52 -2.57
N VAL A 71 1.04 13.20 -1.96
CA VAL A 71 2.21 12.58 -1.35
C VAL A 71 2.06 12.53 0.17
N PRO A 72 2.72 11.55 0.85
CA PRO A 72 2.68 11.49 2.31
C PRO A 72 3.39 12.70 2.93
N GLY A 73 2.96 13.06 4.13
CA GLY A 73 3.63 14.06 4.94
C GLY A 73 4.85 13.50 5.68
N PRO A 74 5.52 14.32 6.52
CA PRO A 74 6.62 13.86 7.35
C PRO A 74 6.17 12.81 8.37
N ALA A 75 7.11 11.96 8.79
CA ALA A 75 6.86 10.91 9.76
C ALA A 75 6.30 11.47 11.08
N ALA A 76 5.18 10.93 11.52
CA ALA A 76 4.50 11.25 12.77
C ALA A 76 4.41 10.06 13.71
N SER A 77 4.46 8.83 13.17
CA SER A 77 4.43 7.59 13.92
C SER A 77 5.28 6.51 13.27
N TRP A 78 5.52 5.45 14.02
CA TRP A 78 6.32 4.32 13.59
C TRP A 78 5.59 3.03 13.89
N LYS A 79 5.68 2.07 12.98
CA LYS A 79 5.21 0.70 13.17
C LYS A 79 6.36 -0.26 13.10
N ALA A 80 6.32 -1.26 13.98
CA ALA A 80 7.19 -2.42 13.95
C ALA A 80 6.31 -3.67 13.77
N ILE A 81 6.64 -4.54 12.83
CA ILE A 81 5.79 -5.66 12.44
C ILE A 81 6.61 -6.95 12.46
N LEU A 82 6.13 -7.92 13.21
CA LEU A 82 6.65 -9.29 13.31
C LEU A 82 5.62 -10.28 12.75
N PRO A 83 6.04 -11.47 12.30
CA PRO A 83 5.09 -12.56 12.12
C PRO A 83 4.41 -12.91 13.46
N SER A 84 3.23 -13.51 13.42
CA SER A 84 2.51 -13.91 14.65
C SER A 84 3.01 -15.21 15.25
N LEU A 85 3.74 -16.02 14.47
CA LEU A 85 4.26 -17.32 14.86
C LEU A 85 5.60 -17.58 14.18
N ALA A 86 6.58 -18.05 14.95
CA ALA A 86 7.85 -18.60 14.45
C ALA A 86 8.19 -19.89 15.19
N LEU A 87 9.05 -20.71 14.58
CA LEU A 87 9.63 -21.85 15.27
C LEU A 87 11.00 -21.47 15.85
N VAL A 88 11.35 -22.12 16.96
CA VAL A 88 12.69 -22.01 17.54
C VAL A 88 13.73 -22.38 16.47
N GLY A 89 14.74 -21.55 16.31
CA GLY A 89 15.82 -21.74 15.34
C GLY A 89 15.46 -21.39 13.88
N GLU A 90 14.20 -21.11 13.56
CA GLU A 90 13.84 -20.65 12.21
C GLU A 90 14.02 -19.14 12.05
N PRO A 91 14.47 -18.68 10.85
CA PRO A 91 14.59 -17.26 10.58
C PRO A 91 13.22 -16.60 10.40
N PHE A 92 13.06 -15.41 10.97
CA PHE A 92 11.94 -14.52 10.77
C PHE A 92 12.43 -13.10 10.43
N ARG A 93 11.51 -12.20 10.15
CA ARG A 93 11.82 -10.81 9.79
C ARG A 93 11.11 -9.82 10.70
N LEU A 94 11.74 -8.68 10.93
CA LEU A 94 11.13 -7.49 11.53
C LEU A 94 11.04 -6.41 10.47
N ALA A 95 9.87 -5.84 10.30
CA ALA A 95 9.67 -4.69 9.44
C ALA A 95 9.41 -3.44 10.26
N VAL A 96 9.99 -2.31 9.83
CA VAL A 96 9.81 -0.99 10.45
C VAL A 96 9.35 0.00 9.39
N VAL A 97 8.23 0.66 9.66
CA VAL A 97 7.58 1.60 8.74
C VAL A 97 7.35 2.93 9.45
N ALA A 98 7.80 4.02 8.81
CA ALA A 98 7.41 5.36 9.18
C ALA A 98 6.06 5.71 8.56
N GLU A 99 5.18 6.34 9.32
CA GLU A 99 3.88 6.80 8.81
C GLU A 99 3.69 8.29 9.12
N ASP A 100 3.03 8.97 8.19
CA ASP A 100 2.58 10.34 8.42
C ASP A 100 1.42 10.38 9.44
N LYS A 101 0.93 11.58 9.75
CA LYS A 101 -0.17 11.75 10.71
C LYS A 101 -1.50 11.09 10.28
N TRP A 102 -1.58 10.63 9.05
CA TRP A 102 -2.76 9.99 8.49
C TRP A 102 -2.62 8.48 8.32
N GLY A 103 -1.43 7.95 8.65
CA GLY A 103 -1.11 6.53 8.51
C GLY A 103 -0.61 6.13 7.13
N ASN A 104 -0.23 7.09 6.27
CA ASN A 104 0.41 6.77 5.01
C ASN A 104 1.88 6.47 5.24
N PRO A 105 2.43 5.37 4.70
CA PRO A 105 3.86 5.14 4.71
C PRO A 105 4.62 6.32 4.10
N THR A 106 5.70 6.74 4.75
CA THR A 106 6.48 7.89 4.31
C THR A 106 7.97 7.60 4.34
N ALA A 107 8.69 8.16 3.36
CA ALA A 107 10.13 8.19 3.34
C ALA A 107 10.70 9.52 3.90
N ASP A 108 9.83 10.49 4.24
CA ASP A 108 10.24 11.74 4.92
C ASP A 108 10.41 11.47 6.42
N ALA A 109 11.47 10.72 6.74
CA ALA A 109 11.78 10.23 8.07
C ALA A 109 13.28 10.22 8.30
N ASN A 110 13.71 10.70 9.46
CA ASN A 110 15.12 10.66 9.86
C ASN A 110 15.19 10.34 11.35
N GLN A 111 15.53 9.10 11.70
CA GLN A 111 15.52 8.63 13.08
C GLN A 111 16.52 7.51 13.30
N SER A 112 17.17 7.51 14.47
CA SER A 112 17.96 6.40 14.96
C SER A 112 17.25 5.78 16.15
N PHE A 113 17.15 4.45 16.14
CA PHE A 113 16.53 3.67 17.20
C PHE A 113 17.53 2.73 17.84
N GLU A 114 17.37 2.51 19.12
CA GLU A 114 17.86 1.34 19.85
C GLU A 114 16.78 0.25 19.76
N LEU A 115 17.18 -0.99 19.47
CA LEU A 115 16.27 -2.13 19.42
C LEU A 115 16.45 -2.98 20.67
N GLU A 116 15.34 -3.16 21.39
CA GLU A 116 15.28 -3.96 22.58
C GLU A 116 14.34 -5.16 22.34
N SER A 117 14.77 -6.34 22.79
CA SER A 117 13.93 -7.55 22.75
C SER A 117 13.73 -8.14 24.14
N SER A 118 12.54 -8.73 24.38
CA SER A 118 12.25 -9.39 25.66
C SER A 118 13.06 -10.68 25.88
N HIS A 119 13.54 -11.30 24.81
CA HIS A 119 14.36 -12.51 24.80
C HIS A 119 15.52 -12.35 23.83
N SER A 120 16.52 -13.23 23.93
CA SER A 120 17.64 -13.24 23.00
C SER A 120 17.18 -13.53 21.57
N VAL A 121 17.58 -12.66 20.63
CA VAL A 121 17.31 -12.79 19.19
C VAL A 121 18.63 -12.63 18.45
N ARG A 122 19.08 -13.70 17.81
CA ARG A 122 20.27 -13.63 16.95
C ARG A 122 19.96 -12.81 15.71
N GLY A 123 20.91 -12.00 15.29
CA GLY A 123 20.77 -11.14 14.09
C GLY A 123 20.06 -9.82 14.36
N LEU A 124 19.50 -9.59 15.56
CA LEU A 124 18.91 -8.30 15.90
C LEU A 124 20.02 -7.25 16.11
N PRO A 125 20.11 -6.19 15.30
CA PRO A 125 21.09 -5.14 15.50
C PRO A 125 20.74 -4.33 16.76
N ALA A 126 21.73 -3.84 17.49
CA ALA A 126 21.51 -2.96 18.63
C ALA A 126 20.91 -1.61 18.22
N GLN A 127 21.18 -1.17 16.99
CA GLN A 127 20.72 0.11 16.48
C GLN A 127 20.18 -0.04 15.04
N LEU A 128 19.16 0.74 14.73
CA LEU A 128 18.60 0.91 13.40
C LEU A 128 18.59 2.40 13.05
N VAL A 129 19.25 2.77 11.97
CA VAL A 129 19.28 4.15 11.47
C VAL A 129 18.45 4.22 10.20
N ILE A 130 17.43 5.06 10.20
CA ILE A 130 16.58 5.35 9.04
C ILE A 130 16.85 6.79 8.62
N LYS A 131 17.13 6.98 7.34
CA LYS A 131 17.45 8.28 6.75
C LYS A 131 16.31 8.76 5.87
N ASN A 132 16.24 10.07 5.70
CA ASN A 132 15.28 10.66 4.76
C ASN A 132 15.49 10.09 3.33
N GLY A 133 14.42 9.63 2.73
CA GLY A 133 14.41 8.92 1.46
C GLY A 133 14.39 7.39 1.58
N ASP A 134 14.68 6.84 2.77
CA ASP A 134 14.52 5.41 3.02
C ASP A 134 13.03 5.08 3.09
N GLY A 135 12.62 4.04 2.38
CA GLY A 135 11.28 3.47 2.49
C GLY A 135 11.14 2.58 3.73
N PRO A 136 10.14 1.69 3.74
CA PRO A 136 10.01 0.65 4.76
C PRO A 136 11.29 -0.16 4.90
N HIS A 137 11.72 -0.40 6.14
CA HIS A 137 12.97 -1.08 6.45
C HIS A 137 12.71 -2.50 6.96
N VAL A 138 13.43 -3.48 6.42
CA VAL A 138 13.27 -4.89 6.80
C VAL A 138 14.58 -5.44 7.33
N ILE A 139 14.55 -5.97 8.54
CA ILE A 139 15.65 -6.73 9.13
C ILE A 139 15.30 -8.21 8.97
N GLU A 140 16.06 -8.89 8.15
CA GLU A 140 15.86 -10.30 7.82
C GLU A 140 16.78 -11.20 8.68
N GLN A 141 16.52 -12.50 8.65
CA GLN A 141 17.36 -13.53 9.28
C GLN A 141 17.48 -13.40 10.82
N LEU A 142 16.44 -12.87 11.46
CA LEU A 142 16.30 -12.89 12.90
C LEU A 142 15.96 -14.31 13.38
N VAL A 143 16.57 -14.77 14.44
CA VAL A 143 16.33 -16.11 14.98
C VAL A 143 16.15 -16.05 16.49
N ALA A 144 15.05 -16.60 16.98
CA ALA A 144 14.82 -16.81 18.40
C ALA A 144 15.27 -18.23 18.81
N ASP A 145 16.01 -18.34 19.90
CA ASP A 145 16.61 -19.60 20.35
C ASP A 145 15.80 -20.29 21.45
N ALA A 146 14.71 -19.67 21.92
CA ALA A 146 13.86 -20.20 22.98
C ALA A 146 12.38 -19.93 22.71
N GLU A 147 11.52 -20.83 23.24
CA GLU A 147 10.07 -20.64 23.22
C GLU A 147 9.63 -19.45 24.08
N GLY A 148 8.53 -18.84 23.72
CA GLY A 148 7.90 -17.76 24.48
C GLY A 148 7.23 -16.72 23.60
N ASP A 149 6.70 -15.70 24.24
CA ASP A 149 6.18 -14.52 23.55
C ASP A 149 7.30 -13.48 23.47
N LEU A 150 7.78 -13.26 22.25
CA LEU A 150 8.83 -12.29 21.95
C LEU A 150 8.20 -10.93 21.64
N GLU A 151 8.68 -9.92 22.33
CA GLU A 151 8.41 -8.51 22.02
C GLU A 151 9.70 -7.82 21.57
N ILE A 152 9.58 -6.94 20.57
CA ILE A 152 10.66 -6.04 20.14
C ILE A 152 10.16 -4.60 20.22
N ARG A 153 10.97 -3.73 20.80
CA ARG A 153 10.70 -2.31 20.97
C ARG A 153 11.75 -1.47 20.26
N LEU A 154 11.31 -0.37 19.70
CA LEU A 154 12.16 0.66 19.12
C LEU A 154 12.13 1.87 20.04
N THR A 155 13.28 2.17 20.63
CA THR A 155 13.45 3.28 21.55
C THR A 155 14.46 4.30 21.02
N ALA A 156 14.33 5.53 21.42
CA ALA A 156 15.32 6.57 21.16
C ALA A 156 15.30 7.59 22.31
N ASN A 157 16.47 7.92 22.85
CA ASN A 157 16.62 8.82 24.01
C ASN A 157 15.70 8.43 25.20
N GLY A 158 15.57 7.13 25.46
CA GLY A 158 14.73 6.59 26.54
C GLY A 158 13.23 6.65 26.30
N LYS A 159 12.77 7.07 25.11
CA LYS A 159 11.37 7.08 24.73
C LYS A 159 11.07 5.95 23.77
N GLU A 160 9.98 5.21 24.02
CA GLU A 160 9.45 4.22 23.07
C GLU A 160 8.74 4.92 21.91
N PHE A 161 9.14 4.58 20.69
CA PHE A 161 8.54 5.07 19.45
C PHE A 161 7.63 4.05 18.78
N ALA A 162 8.00 2.78 18.89
CA ALA A 162 7.19 1.68 18.38
C ALA A 162 7.43 0.41 19.19
N ARG A 163 6.40 -0.42 19.26
CA ARG A 163 6.44 -1.77 19.76
C ARG A 163 5.87 -2.69 18.71
N ALA A 164 6.60 -3.75 18.39
CA ALA A 164 6.12 -4.76 17.46
C ALA A 164 4.94 -5.54 18.06
N ASN A 165 4.07 -6.07 17.20
CA ASN A 165 3.11 -7.07 17.62
C ASN A 165 3.87 -8.27 18.26
N PRO A 166 3.29 -8.96 19.27
CA PRO A 166 3.93 -10.10 19.87
C PRO A 166 4.12 -11.24 18.86
N LEU A 167 5.30 -11.86 18.90
CA LEU A 167 5.64 -13.05 18.14
C LEU A 167 5.63 -14.25 19.09
N ARG A 168 4.73 -15.19 18.88
CA ARG A 168 4.76 -16.48 19.59
C ARG A 168 5.83 -17.37 18.96
N VAL A 169 6.84 -17.72 19.76
CA VAL A 169 7.89 -18.69 19.39
C VAL A 169 7.58 -20.03 20.02
N VAL A 170 7.58 -21.10 19.22
CA VAL A 170 7.29 -22.48 19.67
C VAL A 170 8.28 -23.45 19.04
N GLU A 171 8.52 -24.58 19.68
CA GLU A 171 9.38 -25.64 19.10
C GLU A 171 8.74 -26.28 17.88
N GLN A 172 7.43 -26.50 17.94
CA GLN A 172 6.67 -27.15 16.89
C GLN A 172 5.31 -26.49 16.67
N ALA A 173 4.87 -26.44 15.45
CA ALA A 173 3.53 -25.97 15.11
C ALA A 173 2.91 -26.87 14.04
N ARG A 174 1.72 -27.43 14.34
CA ARG A 174 0.94 -28.18 13.36
C ARG A 174 0.42 -27.30 12.22
N LEU A 175 0.07 -26.05 12.56
CA LEU A 175 -0.46 -25.06 11.62
C LEU A 175 0.36 -23.79 11.75
N ARG A 176 0.64 -23.15 10.60
CA ARG A 176 1.22 -21.81 10.53
C ARG A 176 0.12 -20.76 10.45
N ARG A 177 0.37 -19.59 11.02
CA ARG A 177 -0.51 -18.42 10.92
C ARG A 177 0.03 -17.51 9.84
N TYR A 178 -0.85 -17.12 8.92
CA TYR A 178 -0.57 -16.17 7.87
C TYR A 178 -1.64 -15.09 7.87
N TRP A 179 -1.21 -13.87 7.60
CA TRP A 179 -2.10 -12.71 7.48
C TRP A 179 -2.30 -12.38 6.01
N GLY A 180 -3.55 -12.11 5.64
CA GLY A 180 -3.85 -11.81 4.26
C GLY A 180 -5.07 -10.93 4.10
N ASP A 181 -5.09 -10.19 3.01
CA ASP A 181 -6.25 -9.48 2.51
C ASP A 181 -6.72 -10.14 1.20
N LEU A 182 -7.93 -10.66 1.22
CA LEU A 182 -8.56 -11.33 0.07
C LEU A 182 -9.64 -10.46 -0.59
N HIS A 183 -9.79 -9.20 -0.18
CA HIS A 183 -10.80 -8.29 -0.68
C HIS A 183 -10.21 -6.94 -1.13
N GLY A 184 -9.01 -6.97 -1.71
CA GLY A 184 -8.36 -5.79 -2.23
C GLY A 184 -8.94 -5.35 -3.55
N GLN A 185 -9.01 -4.04 -3.76
CA GLN A 185 -9.47 -3.40 -4.99
C GLN A 185 -8.55 -2.25 -5.38
N SER A 186 -8.52 -1.91 -6.66
CA SER A 186 -7.74 -0.83 -7.23
C SER A 186 -8.58 0.03 -8.16
N GLY A 187 -7.97 1.02 -8.80
CA GLY A 187 -8.62 1.84 -9.83
C GLY A 187 -9.06 1.07 -11.06
N GLU A 188 -8.47 -0.11 -11.31
CA GLU A 188 -8.92 -1.04 -12.35
C GLU A 188 -10.25 -1.73 -11.99
N THR A 189 -10.71 -1.57 -10.75
CA THR A 189 -12.01 -2.06 -10.28
C THR A 189 -12.85 -0.91 -9.72
N ILE A 190 -13.17 -0.90 -8.44
CA ILE A 190 -13.91 0.19 -7.77
C ILE A 190 -13.08 0.88 -6.68
N GLY A 191 -11.80 0.55 -6.58
CA GLY A 191 -10.86 1.15 -5.64
C GLY A 191 -10.13 2.36 -6.22
N MET A 192 -8.95 2.63 -5.67
CA MET A 192 -8.08 3.74 -6.06
C MET A 192 -6.67 3.24 -6.34
N GLY A 193 -5.90 4.02 -7.11
CA GLY A 193 -4.54 3.66 -7.49
C GLY A 193 -4.50 2.46 -8.44
N THR A 194 -3.30 1.98 -8.75
CA THR A 194 -3.10 0.83 -9.64
C THR A 194 -3.06 -0.49 -8.87
N ALA A 195 -3.37 -1.60 -9.51
CA ALA A 195 -3.20 -2.94 -8.93
C ALA A 195 -1.74 -3.19 -8.53
N ASP A 196 -0.76 -2.71 -9.31
CA ASP A 196 0.66 -2.81 -8.96
C ASP A 196 0.97 -2.07 -7.65
N ALA A 197 0.46 -0.86 -7.46
CA ALA A 197 0.62 -0.09 -6.22
C ALA A 197 -0.01 -0.82 -5.02
N TYR A 198 -1.19 -1.43 -5.20
CA TYR A 198 -1.84 -2.24 -4.17
C TYR A 198 -0.97 -3.44 -3.74
N PHE A 199 -0.44 -4.21 -4.69
CA PHE A 199 0.41 -5.36 -4.39
C PHE A 199 1.73 -4.96 -3.75
N ARG A 200 2.34 -3.85 -4.19
CA ARG A 200 3.55 -3.29 -3.57
C ARG A 200 3.30 -2.85 -2.14
N TYR A 201 2.21 -2.13 -1.90
CA TYR A 201 1.84 -1.72 -0.55
C TYR A 201 1.66 -2.93 0.38
N ALA A 202 0.94 -3.94 -0.05
CA ALA A 202 0.72 -5.16 0.72
C ALA A 202 2.04 -5.86 1.10
N ARG A 203 2.97 -5.95 0.15
CA ARG A 203 4.27 -6.60 0.33
C ARG A 203 5.25 -5.76 1.14
N ASP A 204 5.38 -4.47 0.81
CA ASP A 204 6.52 -3.63 1.24
C ASP A 204 6.16 -2.73 2.43
N ALA A 205 4.89 -2.40 2.66
CA ALA A 205 4.44 -1.51 3.72
C ALA A 205 3.52 -2.19 4.75
N ALA A 206 2.55 -2.97 4.31
CA ALA A 206 1.66 -3.70 5.20
C ALA A 206 2.26 -5.03 5.70
N PHE A 207 3.26 -5.59 4.99
CA PHE A 207 3.96 -6.84 5.31
C PHE A 207 3.05 -8.03 5.55
N ILE A 208 1.91 -8.09 4.86
CA ILE A 208 1.02 -9.23 4.90
C ILE A 208 1.57 -10.40 4.06
N ASP A 209 1.19 -11.61 4.44
CA ASP A 209 1.75 -12.84 3.85
C ASP A 209 1.10 -13.19 2.52
N MET A 210 -0.16 -12.82 2.33
CA MET A 210 -0.89 -13.07 1.09
C MET A 210 -1.90 -11.95 0.82
N VAL A 211 -2.18 -11.75 -0.47
CA VAL A 211 -3.10 -10.72 -0.91
C VAL A 211 -3.83 -11.19 -2.17
N GLY A 212 -5.12 -10.89 -2.25
CA GLY A 212 -5.95 -11.13 -3.43
C GLY A 212 -6.54 -9.83 -3.93
N HIS A 213 -6.47 -9.61 -5.24
CA HIS A 213 -7.16 -8.51 -5.90
C HIS A 213 -8.47 -9.02 -6.48
N GLN A 214 -9.57 -8.33 -6.24
CA GLN A 214 -10.90 -8.72 -6.69
C GLN A 214 -11.43 -7.74 -7.72
N GLY A 215 -11.97 -8.27 -8.81
CA GLY A 215 -12.84 -7.56 -9.73
C GLY A 215 -14.31 -7.78 -9.36
N ASN A 216 -15.18 -6.81 -9.66
CA ASN A 216 -16.62 -7.01 -9.60
C ASN A 216 -17.10 -7.68 -10.90
N ASP A 217 -18.17 -8.47 -10.81
CA ASP A 217 -18.67 -9.28 -11.94
C ASP A 217 -18.92 -8.48 -13.22
N PHE A 218 -19.37 -7.23 -13.11
CA PHE A 218 -19.61 -6.36 -14.27
C PHE A 218 -18.31 -5.77 -14.89
N GLN A 219 -17.15 -5.96 -14.25
CA GLN A 219 -15.85 -5.45 -14.73
C GLN A 219 -14.92 -6.56 -15.24
N ILE A 220 -15.35 -7.82 -15.18
CA ILE A 220 -14.47 -8.99 -15.39
C ILE A 220 -13.91 -9.06 -16.81
N THR A 221 -14.64 -8.59 -17.84
CA THR A 221 -14.25 -8.78 -19.22
C THR A 221 -13.03 -7.95 -19.62
N ASP A 222 -12.94 -6.72 -19.15
CA ASP A 222 -11.88 -5.78 -19.57
C ASP A 222 -10.68 -5.80 -18.60
N VAL A 223 -10.92 -6.16 -17.34
CA VAL A 223 -9.91 -6.07 -16.26
C VAL A 223 -9.03 -7.33 -16.19
N LEU A 224 -9.55 -8.51 -16.52
CA LEU A 224 -8.74 -9.73 -16.52
C LEU A 224 -7.62 -9.73 -17.56
N GLU A 225 -7.79 -9.02 -18.67
CA GLU A 225 -6.74 -8.84 -19.67
C GLU A 225 -5.70 -7.79 -19.23
N GLY A 226 -6.13 -6.75 -18.52
CA GLY A 226 -5.29 -5.65 -18.03
C GLY A 226 -4.57 -5.91 -16.70
N THR A 227 -5.13 -6.75 -15.82
CA THR A 227 -4.52 -7.05 -14.50
C THR A 227 -3.46 -8.15 -14.55
N GLN A 228 -3.30 -8.85 -15.67
CA GLN A 228 -2.10 -9.65 -15.87
C GLN A 228 -0.97 -8.71 -16.30
N PRO A 229 0.09 -8.54 -15.49
CA PRO A 229 1.22 -7.73 -15.90
C PRO A 229 1.76 -8.29 -17.23
N ALA A 230 1.73 -7.47 -18.26
CA ALA A 230 2.14 -7.82 -19.61
C ALA A 230 3.60 -8.30 -19.70
N ASP A 231 4.38 -8.14 -18.64
CA ASP A 231 5.81 -8.45 -18.61
C ASP A 231 6.24 -9.48 -17.55
N GLY A 232 5.34 -10.05 -16.81
CA GLY A 232 5.68 -11.08 -15.81
C GLY A 232 6.60 -10.62 -14.67
N ARG A 233 6.86 -9.32 -14.51
CA ARG A 233 7.83 -8.80 -13.53
C ARG A 233 7.39 -9.00 -12.09
N ILE A 234 6.10 -9.03 -11.81
CA ILE A 234 5.60 -9.40 -10.46
C ILE A 234 5.86 -10.88 -10.17
N ARG A 235 5.95 -11.73 -11.21
CA ARG A 235 6.32 -13.15 -11.06
C ARG A 235 7.80 -13.38 -10.75
N ARG A 236 8.70 -12.44 -11.01
CA ARG A 236 10.15 -12.63 -10.80
C ARG A 236 10.67 -12.15 -9.46
N SER A 237 9.94 -11.31 -8.75
CA SER A 237 10.25 -10.99 -7.37
C SER A 237 9.49 -11.93 -6.43
N ARG A 238 10.01 -13.14 -6.24
CA ARG A 238 9.47 -14.29 -5.47
C ARG A 238 7.96 -14.46 -5.69
N PRO A 239 7.52 -15.55 -6.34
CA PRO A 239 6.11 -15.89 -6.29
C PRO A 239 5.71 -15.88 -4.81
N LEU A 240 4.55 -15.34 -4.48
CA LEU A 240 3.84 -15.68 -3.25
C LEU A 240 3.51 -17.18 -3.37
N CYS A 241 4.52 -18.03 -3.25
CA CYS A 241 4.33 -19.44 -3.08
C CYS A 241 3.72 -19.60 -1.72
N LEU A 242 2.46 -19.95 -1.67
CA LEU A 242 1.86 -20.46 -0.46
C LEU A 242 2.76 -21.59 0.05
N PRO A 243 3.15 -21.56 1.32
CA PRO A 243 3.93 -22.66 1.88
C PRO A 243 3.23 -24.00 1.63
N PRO A 244 3.98 -25.12 1.53
CA PRO A 244 3.38 -26.43 1.35
C PRO A 244 2.31 -26.67 2.41
N GLY A 245 1.08 -26.98 1.99
CA GLY A 245 -0.04 -27.31 2.88
C GLY A 245 -1.13 -26.24 3.00
N VAL A 246 -0.95 -25.03 2.46
CA VAL A 246 -2.02 -24.02 2.42
C VAL A 246 -2.88 -24.25 1.18
N ARG A 247 -4.12 -24.67 1.37
CA ARG A 247 -5.14 -24.72 0.32
C ARG A 247 -6.01 -23.48 0.41
N MET A 248 -6.03 -22.66 -0.63
CA MET A 248 -7.07 -21.64 -0.79
C MET A 248 -8.39 -22.36 -1.15
N VAL A 249 -9.39 -22.26 -0.29
CA VAL A 249 -10.76 -22.62 -0.59
C VAL A 249 -11.47 -21.35 -1.07
N GLY A 250 -11.25 -20.99 -2.34
CA GLY A 250 -12.01 -19.97 -3.03
C GLY A 250 -13.01 -20.64 -3.97
N GLN A 251 -14.29 -20.35 -3.83
CA GLN A 251 -15.28 -20.73 -4.83
C GLN A 251 -15.07 -19.89 -6.10
N HIS A 252 -14.16 -20.33 -6.99
CA HIS A 252 -14.21 -20.00 -8.40
C HIS A 252 -13.79 -21.21 -9.21
N ARG A 253 -14.76 -21.78 -9.92
CA ARG A 253 -14.52 -22.75 -10.98
C ARG A 253 -13.75 -22.04 -12.08
N HIS A 254 -12.43 -22.23 -12.14
CA HIS A 254 -11.61 -22.37 -13.35
C HIS A 254 -10.13 -22.44 -12.95
N GLY A 255 -9.59 -23.64 -13.10
CA GLY A 255 -8.18 -23.87 -13.42
C GLY A 255 -7.11 -23.44 -12.42
N ALA A 256 -7.11 -23.99 -11.21
CA ALA A 256 -5.89 -24.02 -10.41
C ALA A 256 -4.84 -24.88 -11.13
N ARG A 257 -3.82 -24.29 -11.74
CA ARG A 257 -2.63 -25.02 -12.16
C ARG A 257 -1.83 -25.37 -10.92
N ASP A 258 -1.70 -26.67 -10.72
CA ASP A 258 -0.90 -27.30 -9.67
C ASP A 258 0.58 -26.86 -9.83
N CYS A 259 1.10 -26.12 -8.86
CA CYS A 259 2.54 -25.83 -8.79
C CYS A 259 3.26 -27.03 -8.19
N ARG A 260 3.20 -28.18 -8.85
CA ARG A 260 4.12 -29.27 -8.58
C ARG A 260 5.36 -29.06 -9.41
N GLY A 261 6.49 -28.86 -8.74
CA GLY A 261 7.80 -28.98 -9.35
C GLY A 261 7.92 -30.35 -10.00
N GLY A 262 7.98 -30.35 -11.31
CA GLY A 262 8.35 -31.56 -12.07
C GLY A 262 9.86 -31.68 -12.08
N ASP A 263 10.41 -32.47 -11.16
CA ASP A 263 11.68 -33.14 -11.41
C ASP A 263 11.40 -34.21 -12.47
N GLY A 264 11.95 -34.00 -13.60
CA GLY A 264 11.87 -34.95 -14.74
C GLY A 264 13.14 -34.91 -15.54
N LEU A 265 14.14 -35.62 -15.03
CA LEU A 265 15.25 -36.15 -15.83
C LEU A 265 14.70 -37.18 -16.81
N GLN A 266 14.84 -36.94 -18.08
CA GLN A 266 15.46 -37.77 -19.10
C GLN A 266 15.59 -37.03 -20.40
#